data_e0f9453655298bb022d6359c87ce6116
#
_entry.id   e0f9453655298bb022d6359c87ce6116
#
_cell.length_a   1.000
_cell.length_b   1.000
_cell.length_c   1.000
_cell.angle_alpha   90.00
_cell.angle_beta   90.00
_cell.angle_gamma   90.00
#
_symmetry.space_group_name_H-M   'P 1'
#
loop_
_entity.id
_entity.type
_entity.pdbx_description
1 polymer ?
#
loop_
_entity_poly.entity_id
_entity_poly.type
_entity_poly.pdbx_seq_one_letter_code
_entity_poly.pdbx_strand_id
1 'polypeptide(L)'
;MNADVIIVGGGPVGVALAIDLALQDMKSIVVERHDSIQQVPKGQNLTARTGEHFRHWGVTSAIRAASPIPRSYGSGGVATYDNYLSDYHYEWFNRARIVDYYAATNERLPQYRTEEVLRARAAETGKITLMRGWSFQSVEQHDHGVVVDITMTQGGDSQTISAPFLVGCDGARSPVREAVGITQTVDPHDRLMALLVFNSRQLDERLAIYGEKAIFNAISPDMNGYWQFLGRVDLDGNWFFHAPVPPGTTRENFNFEELLCKAVGAEIDVDFTYVGFWDLRLSLADTYRQGRVFIAGDAAHSHPPYGGYGINTGFEDARNLAWKLAACHGGWAGAHLLDSYTAERHPVFASTRDDFIVKSILEDRDFVDSYHPERDLAAFEAAWNRRAGGDDSLVTQYLPHYEGSPIVCGEAGAVSGATGRHGFTARAGHHLAPRPLPDEQDLWDMLGPGFTLLDLTGNADLQRRFDAATKPRGIPLEILDLAEAGLLKTYGAEAILVRPDHFIAWAGSANDCDATGIIDQATGA
;
A
#
# COMPACT_ATOMS: atom_id res chain seq x y z
N MET A 1 -16.09 -24.99 -11.30
CA MET A 1 -15.92 -24.40 -9.94
C MET A 1 -16.74 -23.11 -9.93
N ASN A 2 -17.58 -22.88 -8.92
CA ASN A 2 -18.34 -21.64 -8.81
C ASN A 2 -17.55 -20.64 -7.95
N ALA A 3 -17.18 -19.51 -8.54
CA ALA A 3 -16.57 -18.38 -7.85
C ALA A 3 -17.27 -17.09 -8.28
N ASP A 4 -17.21 -16.09 -7.41
CA ASP A 4 -17.75 -14.76 -7.68
C ASP A 4 -16.67 -13.85 -8.30
N VAL A 5 -15.40 -14.14 -7.99
CA VAL A 5 -14.23 -13.43 -8.53
C VAL A 5 -13.10 -14.42 -8.86
N ILE A 6 -12.52 -14.28 -10.06
CA ILE A 6 -11.24 -14.89 -10.39
C ILE A 6 -10.14 -13.84 -10.15
N ILE A 7 -9.06 -14.25 -9.47
CA ILE A 7 -7.90 -13.39 -9.21
C ILE A 7 -6.68 -14.06 -9.83
N VAL A 8 -6.00 -13.37 -10.74
CA VAL A 8 -4.76 -13.84 -11.33
C VAL A 8 -3.57 -13.19 -10.63
N GLY A 9 -2.74 -14.02 -10.00
CA GLY A 9 -1.62 -13.61 -9.14
C GLY A 9 -1.90 -13.87 -7.66
N GLY A 10 -1.24 -14.89 -7.09
CA GLY A 10 -1.30 -15.30 -5.68
C GLY A 10 -0.20 -14.66 -4.81
N GLY A 11 0.30 -13.50 -5.22
CA GLY A 11 1.17 -12.64 -4.41
C GLY A 11 0.39 -11.92 -3.30
N PRO A 12 1.05 -11.03 -2.51
CA PRO A 12 0.44 -10.42 -1.33
C PRO A 12 -0.86 -9.68 -1.64
N VAL A 13 -0.92 -8.93 -2.75
CA VAL A 13 -2.11 -8.13 -3.12
C VAL A 13 -3.29 -9.02 -3.51
N GLY A 14 -3.06 -10.04 -4.35
CA GLY A 14 -4.15 -10.93 -4.79
C GLY A 14 -4.70 -11.79 -3.64
N VAL A 15 -3.85 -12.26 -2.74
CA VAL A 15 -4.30 -13.00 -1.56
C VAL A 15 -5.04 -12.09 -0.58
N ALA A 16 -4.58 -10.85 -0.38
CA ALA A 16 -5.26 -9.86 0.44
C ALA A 16 -6.66 -9.52 -0.11
N LEU A 17 -6.76 -9.31 -1.43
CA LEU A 17 -8.05 -9.11 -2.09
C LEU A 17 -8.98 -10.31 -1.87
N ALA A 18 -8.48 -11.52 -2.02
CA ALA A 18 -9.27 -12.73 -1.79
C ALA A 18 -9.78 -12.82 -0.34
N ILE A 19 -8.95 -12.48 0.65
CA ILE A 19 -9.34 -12.43 2.07
C ILE A 19 -10.44 -11.38 2.29
N ASP A 20 -10.26 -10.17 1.75
CA ASP A 20 -11.23 -9.08 1.91
C ASP A 20 -12.59 -9.44 1.29
N LEU A 21 -12.59 -10.04 0.08
CA LEU A 21 -13.79 -10.58 -0.56
C LEU A 21 -14.44 -11.68 0.28
N ALA A 22 -13.65 -12.57 0.89
CA ALA A 22 -14.17 -13.63 1.75
C ALA A 22 -14.84 -13.08 3.01
N LEU A 23 -14.36 -11.96 3.57
CA LEU A 23 -15.01 -11.24 4.68
C LEU A 23 -16.33 -10.59 4.25
N GLN A 24 -16.51 -10.30 2.96
CA GLN A 24 -17.75 -9.82 2.33
C GLN A 24 -18.64 -10.96 1.80
N ASP A 25 -18.43 -12.19 2.26
CA ASP A 25 -19.17 -13.42 1.88
C ASP A 25 -18.99 -13.88 0.43
N MET A 26 -18.00 -13.37 -0.30
CA MET A 26 -17.70 -13.74 -1.68
C MET A 26 -16.70 -14.90 -1.80
N LYS A 27 -16.88 -15.74 -2.82
CA LYS A 27 -15.96 -16.83 -3.14
C LYS A 27 -14.99 -16.42 -4.23
N SER A 28 -13.72 -16.78 -4.09
CA SER A 28 -12.71 -16.50 -5.11
C SER A 28 -11.86 -17.71 -5.50
N ILE A 29 -11.42 -17.70 -6.77
CA ILE A 29 -10.36 -18.57 -7.27
C ILE A 29 -9.14 -17.70 -7.50
N VAL A 30 -8.02 -18.03 -6.84
CA VAL A 30 -6.74 -17.37 -7.03
C VAL A 30 -5.84 -18.27 -7.87
N VAL A 31 -5.45 -17.79 -9.04
CA VAL A 31 -4.56 -18.48 -9.99
C VAL A 31 -3.14 -17.98 -9.77
N GLU A 32 -2.21 -18.86 -9.38
CA GLU A 32 -0.82 -18.52 -9.11
C GLU A 32 0.12 -19.43 -9.89
N ARG A 33 1.02 -18.83 -10.68
CA ARG A 33 1.95 -19.56 -11.56
C ARG A 33 3.06 -20.31 -10.81
N HIS A 34 3.42 -19.85 -9.61
CA HIS A 34 4.45 -20.47 -8.80
C HIS A 34 3.86 -21.49 -7.81
N ASP A 35 4.54 -22.61 -7.63
CA ASP A 35 4.14 -23.63 -6.65
C ASP A 35 4.44 -23.23 -5.21
N SER A 36 5.43 -22.36 -5.00
CA SER A 36 5.91 -21.93 -3.70
C SER A 36 6.10 -20.41 -3.61
N ILE A 37 6.18 -19.91 -2.40
CA ILE A 37 6.52 -18.50 -2.12
C ILE A 37 8.01 -18.29 -2.38
N GLN A 38 8.34 -17.23 -3.09
CA GLN A 38 9.74 -16.87 -3.37
C GLN A 38 10.37 -16.27 -2.10
N GLN A 39 11.43 -16.88 -1.58
CA GLN A 39 12.12 -16.48 -0.36
C GLN A 39 13.10 -15.31 -0.60
N VAL A 40 12.64 -14.26 -1.27
CA VAL A 40 13.41 -13.03 -1.51
C VAL A 40 12.77 -11.89 -0.70
N PRO A 41 13.53 -11.20 0.17
CA PRO A 41 13.01 -10.12 1.00
C PRO A 41 12.78 -8.85 0.15
N LYS A 42 11.66 -8.77 -0.53
CA LYS A 42 11.28 -7.60 -1.35
C LYS A 42 10.69 -6.49 -0.49
N GLY A 43 9.37 -6.31 -0.49
CA GLY A 43 8.70 -5.30 0.34
C GLY A 43 8.73 -5.70 1.83
N GLN A 44 9.32 -4.85 2.68
CA GLN A 44 9.40 -5.13 4.13
C GLN A 44 8.73 -4.06 4.98
N ASN A 45 8.45 -2.92 4.42
CA ASN A 45 8.01 -1.75 5.16
C ASN A 45 6.49 -1.62 5.01
N LEU A 46 5.77 -1.93 6.09
CA LEU A 46 4.30 -1.96 6.11
C LEU A 46 3.82 -0.79 6.96
N THR A 47 3.05 0.12 6.35
CA THR A 47 2.61 1.37 6.99
C THR A 47 1.58 1.13 8.08
N ALA A 48 1.30 2.13 8.92
CA ALA A 48 0.23 2.09 9.91
C ALA A 48 -1.14 1.80 9.26
N ARG A 49 -1.40 2.37 8.07
CA ARG A 49 -2.60 2.05 7.29
C ARG A 49 -2.67 0.58 6.88
N THR A 50 -1.54 -0.02 6.47
CA THR A 50 -1.47 -1.47 6.21
C THR A 50 -1.67 -2.28 7.49
N GLY A 51 -1.20 -1.78 8.63
CA GLY A 51 -1.49 -2.36 9.95
C GLY A 51 -3.00 -2.41 10.25
N GLU A 52 -3.75 -1.40 9.83
CA GLU A 52 -5.22 -1.41 9.92
C GLU A 52 -5.85 -2.46 9.01
N HIS A 53 -5.31 -2.67 7.81
CA HIS A 53 -5.76 -3.76 6.94
C HIS A 53 -5.49 -5.12 7.59
N PHE A 54 -4.33 -5.31 8.21
CA PHE A 54 -4.03 -6.55 8.96
C PHE A 54 -4.98 -6.77 10.14
N ARG A 55 -5.38 -5.69 10.82
CA ARG A 55 -6.39 -5.77 11.87
C ARG A 55 -7.74 -6.20 11.30
N HIS A 56 -8.18 -5.59 10.20
CA HIS A 56 -9.41 -5.94 9.50
C HIS A 56 -9.42 -7.39 9.01
N TRP A 57 -8.29 -7.88 8.45
CA TRP A 57 -8.16 -9.26 7.99
C TRP A 57 -7.96 -10.27 9.13
N GLY A 58 -7.80 -9.80 10.37
CA GLY A 58 -7.61 -10.66 11.55
C GLY A 58 -6.22 -11.30 11.63
N VAL A 59 -5.18 -10.69 11.01
CA VAL A 59 -3.84 -11.28 10.92
C VAL A 59 -2.77 -10.56 11.74
N THR A 60 -3.10 -9.48 12.45
CA THR A 60 -2.12 -8.64 13.17
C THR A 60 -1.21 -9.45 14.10
N SER A 61 -1.78 -10.35 14.90
CA SER A 61 -0.99 -11.17 15.84
C SER A 61 -0.04 -12.14 15.11
N ALA A 62 -0.50 -12.74 14.01
CA ALA A 62 0.32 -13.65 13.20
C ALA A 62 1.43 -12.90 12.46
N ILE A 63 1.17 -11.70 11.92
CA ILE A 63 2.17 -10.81 11.31
C ILE A 63 3.27 -10.47 12.33
N ARG A 64 2.88 -10.08 13.54
CA ARG A 64 3.84 -9.75 14.61
C ARG A 64 4.66 -10.95 15.05
N ALA A 65 4.03 -12.12 15.17
CA ALA A 65 4.73 -13.36 15.52
C ALA A 65 5.70 -13.83 14.42
N ALA A 66 5.41 -13.52 13.15
CA ALA A 66 6.26 -13.86 12.01
C ALA A 66 7.41 -12.87 11.79
N SER A 67 7.40 -11.70 12.46
CA SER A 67 8.45 -10.68 12.29
C SER A 67 9.78 -11.14 12.90
N PRO A 68 10.86 -11.19 12.11
CA PRO A 68 12.19 -11.56 12.60
C PRO A 68 12.91 -10.39 13.30
N ILE A 69 12.30 -9.20 13.28
CA ILE A 69 12.86 -7.97 13.86
C ILE A 69 11.92 -7.45 14.95
N PRO A 70 12.42 -7.20 16.19
CA PRO A 70 11.60 -6.63 17.25
C PRO A 70 11.05 -5.26 16.91
N ARG A 71 9.89 -4.93 17.46
CA ARG A 71 9.22 -3.63 17.25
C ARG A 71 10.04 -2.44 17.76
N SER A 72 10.96 -2.66 18.70
CA SER A 72 11.88 -1.65 19.22
C SER A 72 12.82 -1.08 18.15
N TYR A 73 13.07 -1.81 17.06
CA TYR A 73 13.78 -1.29 15.87
C TYR A 73 13.01 -0.19 15.13
N GLY A 74 11.81 0.08 15.59
CA GLY A 74 11.05 1.28 15.31
C GLY A 74 10.50 1.37 13.90
N SER A 75 9.95 2.54 13.66
CA SER A 75 9.19 2.88 12.45
C SER A 75 9.96 3.73 11.46
N GLY A 76 11.26 3.98 11.73
CA GLY A 76 12.11 4.84 10.92
C GLY A 76 13.48 4.23 10.66
N GLY A 77 14.34 5.02 10.04
CA GLY A 77 15.71 4.66 9.69
C GLY A 77 16.68 5.81 9.86
N VAL A 78 17.81 5.69 9.19
CA VAL A 78 18.88 6.68 9.16
C VAL A 78 19.17 7.03 7.70
N ALA A 79 19.22 8.32 7.40
CA ALA A 79 19.82 8.83 6.16
C ALA A 79 21.23 9.35 6.46
N THR A 80 22.17 9.01 5.61
CA THR A 80 23.59 9.39 5.75
C THR A 80 24.07 10.06 4.47
N TYR A 81 25.15 10.82 4.53
CA TYR A 81 25.83 11.35 3.36
C TYR A 81 26.96 10.42 2.93
N ASP A 82 27.01 10.11 1.64
CA ASP A 82 28.01 9.32 0.94
C ASP A 82 28.02 7.83 1.31
N ASN A 83 28.23 7.48 2.57
CA ASN A 83 28.29 6.09 3.08
C ASN A 83 27.59 5.95 4.42
N TYR A 84 27.31 4.69 4.85
CA TYR A 84 26.53 4.43 6.06
C TYR A 84 27.25 4.74 7.38
N LEU A 85 28.56 4.88 7.40
CA LEU A 85 29.35 5.22 8.59
C LEU A 85 29.74 6.70 8.65
N SER A 86 29.13 7.53 7.81
CA SER A 86 29.37 8.98 7.76
C SER A 86 28.97 9.67 9.08
N ASP A 87 29.76 10.67 9.46
CA ASP A 87 29.44 11.58 10.56
C ASP A 87 28.17 12.43 10.26
N TYR A 88 27.87 12.61 8.98
CA TYR A 88 26.67 13.32 8.52
C TYR A 88 25.50 12.37 8.40
N HIS A 89 24.62 12.36 9.42
CA HIS A 89 23.43 11.51 9.46
C HIS A 89 22.26 12.19 10.18
N TYR A 90 21.05 11.71 9.92
CA TYR A 90 19.82 12.14 10.60
C TYR A 90 18.76 11.04 10.62
N GLU A 91 17.79 11.16 11.53
CA GLU A 91 16.61 10.28 11.52
C GLU A 91 15.80 10.48 10.25
N TRP A 92 15.42 9.37 9.63
CA TRP A 92 14.74 9.33 8.35
C TRP A 92 13.52 8.41 8.40
N PHE A 93 12.44 8.76 7.72
CA PHE A 93 11.22 7.97 7.66
C PHE A 93 10.60 7.67 9.04
N ASN A 94 10.58 8.64 9.95
CA ASN A 94 10.05 8.46 11.31
C ASN A 94 8.51 8.42 11.30
N ARG A 95 7.94 7.25 11.07
CA ARG A 95 6.50 7.01 11.04
C ARG A 95 5.80 7.11 12.40
N ALA A 96 6.54 7.19 13.50
CA ALA A 96 5.95 7.46 14.81
C ALA A 96 5.26 8.84 14.87
N ARG A 97 5.64 9.78 14.01
CA ARG A 97 5.04 11.12 13.90
C ARG A 97 3.56 11.13 13.50
N ILE A 98 3.07 10.05 12.90
CA ILE A 98 1.70 9.97 12.37
C ILE A 98 0.89 8.83 13.00
N VAL A 99 1.45 8.06 13.93
CA VAL A 99 0.80 6.87 14.49
C VAL A 99 -0.53 7.18 15.17
N ASP A 100 -0.68 8.35 15.76
CA ASP A 100 -1.90 8.76 16.46
C ASP A 100 -3.13 8.92 15.54
N TYR A 101 -2.92 8.99 14.23
CA TYR A 101 -3.99 9.10 13.23
C TYR A 101 -4.47 7.75 12.69
N TYR A 102 -3.95 6.64 13.22
CA TYR A 102 -4.27 5.28 12.77
C TYR A 102 -4.60 4.36 13.95
N ALA A 103 -5.47 3.39 13.73
CA ALA A 103 -5.83 2.35 14.71
C ALA A 103 -4.75 1.27 14.88
N ALA A 104 -3.70 1.33 14.08
CA ALA A 104 -2.60 0.38 14.09
C ALA A 104 -1.26 1.10 13.94
N THR A 105 -0.19 0.37 14.18
CA THR A 105 1.18 0.84 13.96
C THR A 105 1.74 0.22 12.69
N ASN A 106 2.81 0.79 12.16
CA ASN A 106 3.56 0.15 11.10
C ASN A 106 4.21 -1.15 11.61
N GLU A 107 4.34 -2.10 10.70
CA GLU A 107 4.99 -3.40 10.93
C GLU A 107 6.15 -3.56 9.94
N ARG A 108 7.08 -4.45 10.27
CA ARG A 108 8.24 -4.71 9.43
C ARG A 108 8.56 -6.19 9.39
N LEU A 109 8.44 -6.80 8.23
CA LEU A 109 8.87 -8.17 7.98
C LEU A 109 9.09 -8.40 6.48
N PRO A 110 9.91 -9.38 6.10
CA PRO A 110 10.10 -9.72 4.70
C PRO A 110 8.79 -10.12 4.01
N GLN A 111 8.62 -9.73 2.74
CA GLN A 111 7.41 -9.99 1.98
C GLN A 111 6.97 -11.46 2.02
N TYR A 112 7.91 -12.40 1.92
CA TYR A 112 7.58 -13.83 1.94
C TYR A 112 6.93 -14.26 3.27
N ARG A 113 7.29 -13.66 4.41
CA ARG A 113 6.63 -13.89 5.70
C ARG A 113 5.22 -13.33 5.71
N THR A 114 5.03 -12.14 5.12
CA THR A 114 3.69 -11.55 4.94
C THR A 114 2.81 -12.48 4.09
N GLU A 115 3.36 -13.00 2.97
CA GLU A 115 2.64 -13.95 2.11
C GLU A 115 2.29 -15.26 2.82
N GLU A 116 3.20 -15.82 3.63
CA GLU A 116 2.93 -17.02 4.42
C GLU A 116 1.74 -16.82 5.36
N VAL A 117 1.72 -15.71 6.10
CA VAL A 117 0.62 -15.36 7.01
C VAL A 117 -0.70 -15.15 6.26
N LEU A 118 -0.68 -14.38 5.17
CA LEU A 118 -1.89 -14.13 4.38
C LEU A 118 -2.44 -15.41 3.74
N ARG A 119 -1.58 -16.30 3.22
CA ARG A 119 -2.02 -17.60 2.66
C ARG A 119 -2.59 -18.53 3.72
N ALA A 120 -2.03 -18.54 4.93
CA ALA A 120 -2.61 -19.29 6.05
C ALA A 120 -4.02 -18.76 6.38
N ARG A 121 -4.18 -17.43 6.49
CA ARG A 121 -5.47 -16.80 6.71
C ARG A 121 -6.48 -17.08 5.60
N ALA A 122 -6.03 -17.03 4.33
CA ALA A 122 -6.88 -17.36 3.18
C ALA A 122 -7.45 -18.78 3.26
N ALA A 123 -6.63 -19.74 3.67
CA ALA A 123 -7.07 -21.13 3.85
C ALA A 123 -8.14 -21.29 4.96
N GLU A 124 -8.05 -20.50 6.02
CA GLU A 124 -9.03 -20.53 7.13
C GLU A 124 -10.41 -20.02 6.73
N THR A 125 -10.52 -19.17 5.70
CA THR A 125 -11.82 -18.58 5.30
C THR A 125 -12.79 -19.61 4.70
N GLY A 126 -12.29 -20.70 4.14
CA GLY A 126 -13.09 -21.71 3.42
C GLY A 126 -13.77 -21.22 2.13
N LYS A 127 -13.49 -19.99 1.70
CA LYS A 127 -14.10 -19.34 0.49
C LYS A 127 -13.11 -19.11 -0.64
N ILE A 128 -11.84 -19.39 -0.43
CA ILE A 128 -10.76 -19.12 -1.36
C ILE A 128 -10.18 -20.42 -1.89
N THR A 129 -10.21 -20.61 -3.19
CA THR A 129 -9.50 -21.71 -3.86
C THR A 129 -8.19 -21.19 -4.44
N LEU A 130 -7.05 -21.57 -3.86
CA LEU A 130 -5.74 -21.21 -4.37
C LEU A 130 -5.20 -22.29 -5.32
N MET A 131 -5.17 -21.98 -6.62
CA MET A 131 -4.64 -22.84 -7.69
C MET A 131 -3.17 -22.49 -7.96
N ARG A 132 -2.23 -23.23 -7.35
CA ARG A 132 -0.79 -23.04 -7.54
C ARG A 132 -0.29 -23.84 -8.73
N GLY A 133 0.75 -23.35 -9.41
CA GLY A 133 1.29 -23.96 -10.63
C GLY A 133 0.41 -23.74 -11.85
N TRP A 134 -0.53 -22.78 -11.82
CA TRP A 134 -1.41 -22.45 -12.94
C TRP A 134 -1.16 -21.03 -13.45
N SER A 135 -1.08 -20.89 -14.77
CA SER A 135 -0.87 -19.62 -15.47
C SER A 135 -2.10 -19.22 -16.25
N PHE A 136 -2.43 -17.94 -16.19
CA PHE A 136 -3.43 -17.28 -17.05
C PHE A 136 -3.00 -17.36 -18.52
N GLN A 137 -3.95 -17.60 -19.40
CA GLN A 137 -3.74 -17.66 -20.85
C GLN A 137 -4.57 -16.63 -21.60
N SER A 138 -5.88 -16.60 -21.34
CA SER A 138 -6.80 -15.71 -22.04
C SER A 138 -8.02 -15.37 -21.17
N VAL A 139 -8.75 -14.32 -21.56
CA VAL A 139 -10.04 -13.95 -20.99
C VAL A 139 -11.00 -13.52 -22.09
N GLU A 140 -12.24 -13.99 -22.00
CA GLU A 140 -13.38 -13.49 -22.78
C GLU A 140 -14.38 -12.87 -21.82
N GLN A 141 -14.91 -11.67 -22.19
CA GLN A 141 -15.91 -10.99 -21.41
C GLN A 141 -17.29 -11.13 -22.06
N HIS A 142 -18.31 -11.36 -21.23
CA HIS A 142 -19.72 -11.47 -21.59
C HIS A 142 -20.56 -10.53 -20.71
N ASP A 143 -21.82 -10.34 -21.04
CA ASP A 143 -22.74 -9.44 -20.31
C ASP A 143 -22.83 -9.77 -18.80
N HIS A 144 -22.72 -11.05 -18.44
CA HIS A 144 -22.91 -11.52 -17.07
C HIS A 144 -21.65 -12.02 -16.38
N GLY A 145 -20.49 -12.00 -17.04
CA GLY A 145 -19.26 -12.51 -16.44
C GLY A 145 -18.08 -12.59 -17.39
N VAL A 146 -17.07 -13.27 -16.94
CA VAL A 146 -15.82 -13.54 -17.66
C VAL A 146 -15.58 -15.05 -17.74
N VAL A 147 -14.95 -15.48 -18.80
CA VAL A 147 -14.44 -16.83 -19.01
C VAL A 147 -12.93 -16.74 -19.15
N VAL A 148 -12.21 -17.51 -18.37
CA VAL A 148 -10.76 -17.44 -18.27
C VAL A 148 -10.16 -18.81 -18.52
N ASP A 149 -9.22 -18.89 -19.47
CA ASP A 149 -8.43 -20.10 -19.72
C ASP A 149 -7.14 -20.05 -18.91
N ILE A 150 -6.83 -21.14 -18.26
CA ILE A 150 -5.62 -21.35 -17.47
C ILE A 150 -4.94 -22.66 -17.85
N THR A 151 -3.61 -22.68 -17.75
CA THR A 151 -2.79 -23.88 -18.02
C THR A 151 -1.79 -24.14 -16.89
N MET A 152 -1.46 -25.39 -16.65
CA MET A 152 -0.37 -25.73 -15.73
C MET A 152 0.97 -25.16 -16.24
N THR A 153 1.70 -24.46 -15.37
CA THR A 153 2.97 -23.80 -15.71
C THR A 153 4.04 -24.77 -16.20
N GLN A 154 4.03 -26.01 -15.70
CA GLN A 154 4.96 -27.06 -16.11
C GLN A 154 4.50 -27.83 -17.36
N GLY A 155 3.42 -27.35 -18.00
CA GLY A 155 2.79 -28.04 -19.14
C GLY A 155 1.83 -29.15 -18.69
N GLY A 156 0.91 -29.53 -19.56
CA GLY A 156 -0.08 -30.58 -19.33
C GLY A 156 -1.52 -30.02 -19.39
N ASP A 157 -2.23 -30.08 -18.30
CA ASP A 157 -3.66 -29.79 -18.26
C ASP A 157 -4.00 -28.31 -18.49
N SER A 158 -5.10 -28.06 -19.18
CA SER A 158 -5.74 -26.75 -19.32
C SER A 158 -7.14 -26.81 -18.72
N GLN A 159 -7.59 -25.71 -18.15
CA GLN A 159 -8.93 -25.57 -17.60
C GLN A 159 -9.53 -24.23 -18.01
N THR A 160 -10.84 -24.22 -18.20
CA THR A 160 -11.64 -23.01 -18.37
C THR A 160 -12.45 -22.79 -17.09
N ILE A 161 -12.33 -21.60 -16.49
CA ILE A 161 -13.05 -21.18 -15.29
C ILE A 161 -13.84 -19.91 -15.59
N SER A 162 -14.94 -19.69 -14.89
CA SER A 162 -15.80 -18.52 -15.09
C SER A 162 -16.23 -17.89 -13.78
N ALA A 163 -16.42 -16.55 -13.80
CA ALA A 163 -16.92 -15.77 -12.67
C ALA A 163 -17.58 -14.46 -13.16
N PRO A 164 -18.35 -13.76 -12.31
CA PRO A 164 -18.81 -12.40 -12.59
C PRO A 164 -17.69 -11.38 -12.85
N PHE A 165 -16.53 -11.52 -12.20
CA PHE A 165 -15.42 -10.57 -12.29
C PHE A 165 -14.06 -11.27 -12.35
N LEU A 166 -13.09 -10.59 -12.99
CA LEU A 166 -11.67 -10.95 -13.01
C LEU A 166 -10.84 -9.80 -12.45
N VAL A 167 -9.86 -10.10 -11.60
CA VAL A 167 -8.87 -9.13 -11.12
C VAL A 167 -7.46 -9.61 -11.39
N GLY A 168 -6.69 -8.85 -12.18
CA GLY A 168 -5.26 -9.06 -12.41
C GLY A 168 -4.43 -8.46 -11.26
N CYS A 169 -3.81 -9.34 -10.46
CA CYS A 169 -2.80 -9.02 -9.45
C CYS A 169 -1.45 -9.66 -9.81
N ASP A 170 -1.17 -9.77 -11.11
CA ASP A 170 -0.16 -10.61 -11.76
C ASP A 170 1.17 -9.89 -12.00
N GLY A 171 1.34 -8.72 -11.38
CA GLY A 171 2.60 -7.99 -11.34
C GLY A 171 2.82 -7.07 -12.53
N ALA A 172 3.97 -6.39 -12.56
CA ALA A 172 4.27 -5.30 -13.50
C ALA A 172 4.19 -5.69 -14.99
N ARG A 173 4.38 -6.97 -15.31
CA ARG A 173 4.23 -7.53 -16.68
C ARG A 173 2.90 -8.27 -16.84
N SER A 174 1.82 -7.68 -16.34
CA SER A 174 0.50 -8.29 -16.25
C SER A 174 -0.04 -8.77 -17.60
N PRO A 175 -0.14 -10.08 -17.85
CA PRO A 175 -0.83 -10.62 -19.02
C PRO A 175 -2.34 -10.33 -18.97
N VAL A 176 -2.96 -10.19 -17.80
CA VAL A 176 -4.38 -9.79 -17.70
C VAL A 176 -4.57 -8.38 -18.24
N ARG A 177 -3.72 -7.41 -17.83
CA ARG A 177 -3.76 -6.03 -18.35
C ARG A 177 -3.66 -6.00 -19.87
N GLU A 178 -2.68 -6.73 -20.42
CA GLU A 178 -2.44 -6.80 -21.86
C GLU A 178 -3.61 -7.45 -22.61
N ALA A 179 -4.17 -8.55 -22.09
CA ALA A 179 -5.27 -9.27 -22.71
C ALA A 179 -6.55 -8.42 -22.88
N VAL A 180 -6.79 -7.44 -22.00
CA VAL A 180 -7.96 -6.55 -22.10
C VAL A 180 -7.64 -5.19 -22.72
N GLY A 181 -6.43 -5.00 -23.25
CA GLY A 181 -6.03 -3.79 -23.97
C GLY A 181 -5.86 -2.54 -23.09
N ILE A 182 -5.63 -2.71 -21.77
CA ILE A 182 -5.31 -1.59 -20.91
C ILE A 182 -3.85 -1.19 -21.15
N THR A 183 -3.67 0.03 -21.62
CA THR A 183 -2.37 0.65 -21.86
C THR A 183 -1.77 1.21 -20.57
N GLN A 184 -0.48 1.50 -20.58
CA GLN A 184 0.22 2.11 -19.45
C GLN A 184 1.27 3.09 -19.92
N THR A 185 1.43 4.16 -19.16
CA THR A 185 2.59 5.06 -19.28
C THR A 185 3.75 4.43 -18.52
N VAL A 186 4.93 4.38 -19.16
CA VAL A 186 6.18 3.90 -18.54
C VAL A 186 7.20 5.02 -18.65
N ASP A 187 7.73 5.44 -17.51
CA ASP A 187 8.84 6.37 -17.43
C ASP A 187 10.13 5.57 -17.14
N PRO A 188 10.99 5.37 -18.14
CA PRO A 188 12.24 4.65 -17.96
C PRO A 188 13.28 5.58 -17.37
N HIS A 189 13.92 5.17 -16.29
CA HIS A 189 15.02 5.90 -15.67
C HIS A 189 16.40 5.45 -16.20
N ASP A 190 16.44 4.54 -17.19
CA ASP A 190 17.65 3.95 -17.79
C ASP A 190 18.67 3.47 -16.74
N ARG A 191 18.17 2.94 -15.63
CA ARG A 191 18.98 2.46 -14.51
C ARG A 191 18.69 1.00 -14.25
N LEU A 192 19.75 0.21 -14.25
CA LEU A 192 19.74 -1.16 -13.74
C LEU A 192 19.96 -1.09 -12.23
N MET A 193 19.10 -1.77 -11.48
CA MET A 193 19.20 -1.86 -10.02
C MET A 193 19.64 -3.27 -9.64
N ALA A 194 20.57 -3.38 -8.71
CA ALA A 194 20.88 -4.65 -8.05
C ALA A 194 20.08 -4.78 -6.75
N LEU A 195 19.61 -5.99 -6.49
CA LEU A 195 19.17 -6.44 -5.17
C LEU A 195 20.15 -7.51 -4.69
N LEU A 196 20.86 -7.20 -3.63
CA LEU A 196 21.75 -8.12 -2.95
C LEU A 196 21.10 -8.58 -1.67
N VAL A 197 21.13 -9.89 -1.39
CA VAL A 197 20.80 -10.45 -0.08
C VAL A 197 22.04 -11.18 0.42
N PHE A 198 22.48 -10.89 1.61
CA PHE A 198 23.75 -11.36 2.12
C PHE A 198 23.76 -11.46 3.66
N ASN A 199 24.70 -12.21 4.19
CA ASN A 199 25.01 -12.24 5.61
C ASN A 199 26.30 -11.47 5.89
N SER A 200 26.30 -10.62 6.93
CA SER A 200 27.46 -9.92 7.47
C SER A 200 27.19 -9.55 8.93
N ARG A 201 27.86 -10.24 9.85
CA ARG A 201 27.81 -9.88 11.28
C ARG A 201 28.65 -8.64 11.59
N GLN A 202 29.73 -8.42 10.83
CA GLN A 202 30.52 -7.20 10.98
C GLN A 202 29.72 -5.95 10.67
N LEU A 203 28.76 -6.02 9.73
CA LEU A 203 27.87 -4.92 9.44
C LEU A 203 26.94 -4.60 10.63
N ASP A 204 26.47 -5.61 11.36
CA ASP A 204 25.72 -5.40 12.61
C ASP A 204 26.53 -4.61 13.64
N GLU A 205 27.79 -4.98 13.83
CA GLU A 205 28.70 -4.31 14.76
C GLU A 205 28.98 -2.86 14.32
N ARG A 206 29.23 -2.63 13.04
CA ARG A 206 29.48 -1.29 12.47
C ARG A 206 28.30 -0.34 12.63
N LEU A 207 27.08 -0.82 12.36
CA LEU A 207 25.86 -0.01 12.39
C LEU A 207 25.24 0.09 13.80
N ALA A 208 25.81 -0.57 14.82
CA ALA A 208 25.37 -0.46 16.21
C ALA A 208 25.41 0.97 16.77
N ILE A 209 26.22 1.84 16.18
CA ILE A 209 26.30 3.28 16.52
C ILE A 209 24.95 4.00 16.38
N TYR A 210 24.04 3.51 15.53
CA TYR A 210 22.71 4.08 15.31
C TYR A 210 21.62 3.49 16.23
N GLY A 211 21.97 2.56 17.12
CA GLY A 211 21.04 1.86 17.99
C GLY A 211 20.12 0.90 17.21
N GLU A 212 18.88 0.78 17.66
CA GLU A 212 17.89 -0.15 17.12
C GLU A 212 17.25 0.40 15.83
N LYS A 213 18.02 0.46 14.74
CA LYS A 213 17.57 0.87 13.42
C LYS A 213 17.65 -0.30 12.42
N ALA A 214 16.63 -0.40 11.57
CA ALA A 214 16.51 -1.50 10.63
C ALA A 214 16.68 -1.08 9.16
N ILE A 215 16.63 0.21 8.83
CA ILE A 215 16.78 0.72 7.47
C ILE A 215 17.75 1.90 7.42
N PHE A 216 18.50 1.97 6.33
CA PHE A 216 19.50 2.98 6.08
C PHE A 216 19.46 3.42 4.62
N ASN A 217 19.64 4.70 4.37
CA ASN A 217 19.78 5.26 3.03
C ASN A 217 21.02 6.16 2.97
N ALA A 218 21.94 5.88 2.06
CA ALA A 218 23.08 6.73 1.82
C ALA A 218 22.83 7.62 0.59
N ILE A 219 22.90 8.95 0.79
CA ILE A 219 22.79 9.96 -0.25
C ILE A 219 24.21 10.22 -0.77
N SER A 220 24.60 9.47 -1.81
CA SER A 220 25.95 9.55 -2.37
C SER A 220 25.99 10.36 -3.65
N PRO A 221 27.04 11.23 -3.83
CA PRO A 221 27.26 11.96 -5.07
C PRO A 221 27.32 11.07 -6.32
N ASP A 222 27.89 9.86 -6.19
CA ASP A 222 28.03 8.90 -7.30
C ASP A 222 26.70 8.31 -7.77
N MET A 223 25.65 8.42 -6.96
CA MET A 223 24.33 7.84 -7.25
C MET A 223 23.39 8.79 -7.98
N ASN A 224 23.77 10.06 -8.17
CA ASN A 224 22.98 11.04 -8.91
C ASN A 224 21.52 11.13 -8.44
N GLY A 225 21.31 11.20 -7.11
CA GLY A 225 20.00 11.27 -6.46
C GLY A 225 19.28 9.93 -6.29
N TYR A 226 19.82 8.84 -6.83
CA TYR A 226 19.25 7.51 -6.59
C TYR A 226 19.74 6.93 -5.27
N TRP A 227 18.86 6.20 -4.60
CA TRP A 227 19.11 5.68 -3.27
C TRP A 227 20.04 4.45 -3.28
N GLN A 228 20.95 4.43 -2.33
CA GLN A 228 21.59 3.23 -1.82
C GLN A 228 20.82 2.82 -0.56
N PHE A 229 19.98 1.81 -0.67
CA PHE A 229 19.06 1.43 0.38
C PHE A 229 19.44 0.09 1.00
N LEU A 230 19.80 0.13 2.28
CA LEU A 230 20.19 -1.04 3.08
C LEU A 230 19.12 -1.33 4.13
N GLY A 231 18.82 -2.60 4.36
CA GLY A 231 17.91 -2.99 5.43
C GLY A 231 18.21 -4.35 6.02
N ARG A 232 17.88 -4.48 7.30
CA ARG A 232 17.94 -5.77 8.00
C ARG A 232 16.82 -6.68 7.52
N VAL A 233 17.14 -7.94 7.28
CA VAL A 233 16.15 -9.01 7.07
C VAL A 233 15.75 -9.59 8.43
N ASP A 234 16.76 -9.77 9.32
CA ASP A 234 16.61 -10.25 10.70
C ASP A 234 17.72 -9.68 11.61
N LEU A 235 17.91 -10.27 12.79
CA LEU A 235 18.99 -9.93 13.72
C LEU A 235 20.13 -10.96 13.74
N ASP A 236 20.15 -11.91 12.81
CA ASP A 236 21.20 -12.93 12.66
C ASP A 236 22.25 -12.55 11.60
N GLY A 237 22.32 -11.25 11.25
CA GLY A 237 23.28 -10.72 10.28
C GLY A 237 22.79 -10.81 8.83
N ASN A 238 21.52 -11.12 8.58
CA ASN A 238 20.98 -11.12 7.22
C ASN A 238 20.49 -9.74 6.82
N TRP A 239 20.97 -9.30 5.65
CA TRP A 239 20.74 -7.97 5.10
C TRP A 239 20.26 -8.04 3.65
N PHE A 240 19.58 -7.00 3.23
CA PHE A 240 19.37 -6.71 1.81
C PHE A 240 19.89 -5.32 1.46
N PHE A 241 20.33 -5.16 0.22
CA PHE A 241 20.83 -3.89 -0.31
C PHE A 241 20.32 -3.67 -1.72
N HIS A 242 19.82 -2.47 -1.98
CA HIS A 242 19.44 -2.00 -3.29
C HIS A 242 20.32 -0.83 -3.70
N ALA A 243 20.91 -0.89 -4.89
CA ALA A 243 21.65 0.22 -5.46
C ALA A 243 21.58 0.19 -6.99
N PRO A 244 21.71 1.35 -7.65
CA PRO A 244 21.93 1.39 -9.09
C PRO A 244 23.31 0.81 -9.42
N VAL A 245 23.35 0.09 -10.53
CA VAL A 245 24.58 -0.48 -11.11
C VAL A 245 24.66 -0.12 -12.60
N PRO A 246 25.86 -0.14 -13.23
CA PRO A 246 25.99 0.13 -14.65
C PRO A 246 25.11 -0.76 -15.51
N PRO A 247 24.57 -0.27 -16.64
CA PRO A 247 23.86 -1.12 -17.61
C PRO A 247 24.74 -2.28 -18.08
N GLY A 248 24.13 -3.47 -18.20
CA GLY A 248 24.86 -4.67 -18.60
C GLY A 248 25.63 -5.37 -17.47
N THR A 249 25.47 -4.92 -16.22
CA THR A 249 26.01 -5.63 -15.04
C THR A 249 25.39 -7.02 -14.93
N THR A 250 26.23 -8.02 -14.70
CA THR A 250 25.85 -9.40 -14.37
C THR A 250 26.53 -9.85 -13.09
N ARG A 251 26.20 -11.05 -12.63
CA ARG A 251 26.83 -11.61 -11.42
C ARG A 251 28.34 -11.85 -11.61
N GLU A 252 28.76 -12.10 -12.85
CA GLU A 252 30.11 -12.54 -13.21
C GLU A 252 31.04 -11.35 -13.55
N ASN A 253 30.48 -10.19 -13.97
CA ASN A 253 31.27 -9.08 -14.49
C ASN A 253 31.39 -7.88 -13.53
N PHE A 254 30.85 -7.99 -12.30
CA PHE A 254 30.81 -6.88 -11.37
C PHE A 254 31.18 -7.29 -9.95
N ASN A 255 31.93 -6.44 -9.25
CA ASN A 255 32.37 -6.69 -7.86
C ASN A 255 31.36 -6.07 -6.87
N PHE A 256 30.41 -6.90 -6.41
CA PHE A 256 29.37 -6.47 -5.47
C PHE A 256 29.90 -6.29 -4.04
N GLU A 257 30.97 -6.96 -3.66
CA GLU A 257 31.62 -6.78 -2.36
C GLU A 257 32.24 -5.38 -2.27
N GLU A 258 32.97 -4.96 -3.29
CA GLU A 258 33.51 -3.59 -3.40
C GLU A 258 32.41 -2.53 -3.35
N LEU A 259 31.30 -2.74 -4.08
CA LEU A 259 30.15 -1.85 -4.04
C LEU A 259 29.59 -1.71 -2.61
N LEU A 260 29.44 -2.83 -1.89
CA LEU A 260 28.95 -2.85 -0.50
C LEU A 260 29.93 -2.18 0.45
N CYS A 261 31.23 -2.52 0.39
CA CYS A 261 32.26 -1.92 1.24
C CYS A 261 32.33 -0.40 1.04
N LYS A 262 32.21 0.06 -0.21
CA LYS A 262 32.11 1.48 -0.53
C LYS A 262 30.86 2.12 0.08
N ALA A 263 29.70 1.52 -0.09
CA ALA A 263 28.44 2.01 0.48
C ALA A 263 28.45 2.03 2.02
N VAL A 264 29.13 1.07 2.63
CA VAL A 264 29.31 1.03 4.10
C VAL A 264 30.33 2.07 4.57
N GLY A 265 31.37 2.34 3.79
CA GLY A 265 32.50 3.19 4.17
C GLY A 265 33.59 2.43 4.96
N ALA A 266 33.57 1.08 4.92
CA ALA A 266 34.53 0.21 5.55
C ALA A 266 34.53 -1.19 4.91
N GLU A 267 35.64 -1.90 5.04
CA GLU A 267 35.71 -3.33 4.71
C GLU A 267 34.81 -4.13 5.65
N ILE A 268 34.04 -5.05 5.08
CA ILE A 268 33.17 -6.02 5.77
C ILE A 268 33.24 -7.37 5.10
N ASP A 269 33.11 -8.44 5.89
CA ASP A 269 32.93 -9.79 5.35
C ASP A 269 31.48 -9.96 4.82
N VAL A 270 31.33 -10.50 3.61
CA VAL A 270 30.04 -10.64 2.94
C VAL A 270 29.86 -12.06 2.41
N ASP A 271 28.76 -12.71 2.77
CA ASP A 271 28.32 -13.97 2.19
C ASP A 271 27.00 -13.76 1.41
N PHE A 272 27.08 -13.72 0.08
CA PHE A 272 25.94 -13.48 -0.78
C PHE A 272 25.04 -14.71 -0.88
N THR A 273 23.77 -14.56 -0.49
CA THR A 273 22.73 -15.58 -0.66
C THR A 273 21.89 -15.36 -1.90
N TYR A 274 21.76 -14.10 -2.35
CA TYR A 274 21.02 -13.76 -3.56
C TYR A 274 21.57 -12.50 -4.23
N VAL A 275 21.69 -12.53 -5.55
CA VAL A 275 21.96 -11.36 -6.40
C VAL A 275 20.93 -11.36 -7.51
N GLY A 276 20.15 -10.30 -7.59
CA GLY A 276 19.12 -10.12 -8.63
C GLY A 276 19.18 -8.73 -9.23
N PHE A 277 18.58 -8.59 -10.41
CA PHE A 277 18.54 -7.34 -11.14
C PHE A 277 17.12 -6.98 -11.55
N TRP A 278 16.84 -5.69 -11.62
CA TRP A 278 15.59 -5.16 -12.14
C TRP A 278 15.79 -3.76 -12.72
N ASP A 279 15.01 -3.45 -13.76
CA ASP A 279 15.05 -2.13 -14.37
C ASP A 279 14.26 -1.14 -13.54
N LEU A 280 14.88 0.00 -13.20
CA LEU A 280 14.19 1.09 -12.53
C LEU A 280 13.24 1.75 -13.53
N ARG A 281 11.95 1.61 -13.28
CA ARG A 281 10.91 2.22 -14.10
C ARG A 281 9.72 2.57 -13.23
N LEU A 282 9.04 3.62 -13.61
CA LEU A 282 7.75 4.01 -13.06
C LEU A 282 6.70 3.67 -14.10
N SER A 283 5.72 2.86 -13.76
CA SER A 283 4.62 2.55 -14.67
C SER A 283 3.28 2.80 -14.01
N LEU A 284 2.36 3.33 -14.80
CA LEU A 284 0.99 3.65 -14.38
C LEU A 284 0.05 3.28 -15.53
N ALA A 285 -0.88 2.36 -15.27
CA ALA A 285 -1.92 2.00 -16.23
C ALA A 285 -2.91 3.15 -16.40
N ASP A 286 -3.37 3.37 -17.63
CA ASP A 286 -4.25 4.50 -17.97
C ASP A 286 -5.64 4.36 -17.34
N THR A 287 -6.06 3.13 -17.07
CA THR A 287 -7.25 2.79 -16.29
C THR A 287 -7.04 1.51 -15.51
N TYR A 288 -7.76 1.34 -14.41
CA TYR A 288 -7.68 0.12 -13.59
C TYR A 288 -8.85 -0.84 -13.84
N ARG A 289 -9.71 -0.50 -14.82
CA ARG A 289 -10.88 -1.30 -15.18
C ARG A 289 -11.12 -1.31 -16.67
N GLN A 290 -11.47 -2.48 -17.20
CA GLN A 290 -12.05 -2.63 -18.54
C GLN A 290 -13.23 -3.62 -18.47
N GLY A 291 -14.46 -3.09 -18.49
CA GLY A 291 -15.66 -3.90 -18.32
C GLY A 291 -15.72 -4.60 -16.96
N ARG A 292 -15.63 -5.93 -16.96
CA ARG A 292 -15.65 -6.80 -15.77
C ARG A 292 -14.26 -7.23 -15.30
N VAL A 293 -13.22 -6.72 -15.95
CA VAL A 293 -11.84 -7.00 -15.63
C VAL A 293 -11.19 -5.80 -14.95
N PHE A 294 -10.54 -6.05 -13.83
CA PHE A 294 -9.84 -5.07 -13.01
C PHE A 294 -8.37 -5.43 -12.88
N ILE A 295 -7.53 -4.47 -12.53
CA ILE A 295 -6.12 -4.68 -12.21
C ILE A 295 -5.78 -3.99 -10.88
N ALA A 296 -4.88 -4.57 -10.10
CA ALA A 296 -4.47 -4.07 -8.78
C ALA A 296 -2.98 -4.32 -8.51
N GLY A 297 -2.40 -3.52 -7.63
CA GLY A 297 -0.98 -3.59 -7.29
C GLY A 297 -0.08 -3.34 -8.50
N ASP A 298 1.03 -4.06 -8.59
CA ASP A 298 2.01 -3.86 -9.67
C ASP A 298 1.44 -4.07 -11.09
N ALA A 299 0.29 -4.72 -11.24
CA ALA A 299 -0.41 -4.83 -12.53
C ALA A 299 -1.00 -3.49 -12.99
N ALA A 300 -1.40 -2.64 -12.05
CA ALA A 300 -1.95 -1.32 -12.29
C ALA A 300 -0.87 -0.23 -12.25
N HIS A 301 0.09 -0.37 -11.34
CA HIS A 301 1.12 0.63 -11.10
C HIS A 301 2.36 -0.01 -10.47
N SER A 302 3.52 0.34 -10.96
CA SER A 302 4.77 -0.12 -10.36
C SER A 302 5.79 1.00 -10.26
N HIS A 303 6.60 0.95 -9.23
CA HIS A 303 7.65 1.92 -8.96
C HIS A 303 8.82 1.27 -8.22
N PRO A 304 10.00 1.92 -8.21
CA PRO A 304 11.12 1.47 -7.40
C PRO A 304 10.76 1.46 -5.90
N PRO A 305 11.51 0.73 -5.06
CA PRO A 305 11.19 0.57 -3.64
C PRO A 305 11.36 1.84 -2.79
N TYR A 306 11.46 2.99 -3.41
CA TYR A 306 11.56 4.31 -2.77
C TYR A 306 10.33 4.56 -1.89
N GLY A 307 10.56 4.92 -0.63
CA GLY A 307 9.50 5.17 0.34
C GLY A 307 8.73 3.94 0.82
N GLY A 308 8.91 2.77 0.19
CA GLY A 308 8.22 1.55 0.54
C GLY A 308 6.70 1.63 0.28
N TYR A 309 6.28 2.39 -0.74
CA TYR A 309 4.86 2.59 -1.03
C TYR A 309 4.21 1.39 -1.75
N GLY A 310 4.94 0.62 -2.59
CA GLY A 310 4.36 -0.34 -3.52
C GLY A 310 3.41 -1.36 -2.92
N ILE A 311 3.88 -2.19 -2.00
CA ILE A 311 3.04 -3.22 -1.36
C ILE A 311 1.88 -2.59 -0.58
N ASN A 312 2.11 -1.44 0.08
CA ASN A 312 1.11 -0.73 0.86
C ASN A 312 -0.01 -0.16 -0.03
N THR A 313 0.36 0.42 -1.19
CA THR A 313 -0.59 0.91 -2.19
C THR A 313 -1.40 -0.24 -2.79
N GLY A 314 -0.76 -1.38 -3.06
CA GLY A 314 -1.45 -2.58 -3.56
C GLY A 314 -2.45 -3.17 -2.53
N PHE A 315 -2.15 -3.13 -1.25
CA PHE A 315 -3.11 -3.53 -0.21
C PHE A 315 -4.30 -2.56 -0.12
N GLU A 316 -4.06 -1.27 -0.31
CA GLU A 316 -5.14 -0.28 -0.39
C GLU A 316 -6.01 -0.49 -1.65
N ASP A 317 -5.43 -0.89 -2.80
CA ASP A 317 -6.21 -1.27 -3.98
C ASP A 317 -7.15 -2.44 -3.67
N ALA A 318 -6.62 -3.48 -3.01
CA ALA A 318 -7.41 -4.65 -2.61
C ALA A 318 -8.58 -4.25 -1.71
N ARG A 319 -8.31 -3.42 -0.70
CA ARG A 319 -9.32 -2.94 0.25
C ARG A 319 -10.39 -2.05 -0.40
N ASN A 320 -9.95 -1.14 -1.29
CA ASN A 320 -10.86 -0.26 -2.03
C ASN A 320 -11.76 -1.02 -3.02
N LEU A 321 -11.21 -2.04 -3.69
CA LEU A 321 -11.94 -2.79 -4.73
C LEU A 321 -12.89 -3.83 -4.14
N ALA A 322 -12.49 -4.53 -3.06
CA ALA A 322 -13.24 -5.67 -2.53
C ALA A 322 -14.69 -5.33 -2.17
N TRP A 323 -14.92 -4.27 -1.39
CA TRP A 323 -16.27 -3.89 -0.99
C TRP A 323 -17.13 -3.43 -2.17
N LYS A 324 -16.52 -2.80 -3.19
CA LYS A 324 -17.23 -2.34 -4.40
C LYS A 324 -17.68 -3.53 -5.25
N LEU A 325 -16.85 -4.55 -5.39
CA LEU A 325 -17.23 -5.80 -6.06
C LEU A 325 -18.35 -6.51 -5.30
N ALA A 326 -18.24 -6.59 -3.96
CA ALA A 326 -19.25 -7.19 -3.10
C ALA A 326 -20.59 -6.43 -3.18
N ALA A 327 -20.56 -5.11 -3.16
CA ALA A 327 -21.74 -4.26 -3.29
C ALA A 327 -22.48 -4.47 -4.61
N CYS A 328 -21.74 -4.53 -5.72
CA CYS A 328 -22.32 -4.79 -7.04
C CYS A 328 -22.83 -6.22 -7.18
N HIS A 329 -22.10 -7.21 -6.63
CA HIS A 329 -22.53 -8.60 -6.62
C HIS A 329 -23.79 -8.79 -5.76
N GLY A 330 -23.86 -8.12 -4.62
CA GLY A 330 -25.02 -8.10 -3.72
C GLY A 330 -26.22 -7.28 -4.21
N GLY A 331 -26.05 -6.54 -5.33
CA GLY A 331 -27.13 -5.80 -5.97
C GLY A 331 -27.61 -4.54 -5.25
N TRP A 332 -26.84 -4.03 -4.26
CA TRP A 332 -27.18 -2.81 -3.53
C TRP A 332 -26.38 -1.57 -3.99
N ALA A 333 -25.43 -1.74 -4.90
CA ALA A 333 -24.67 -0.65 -5.51
C ALA A 333 -25.28 -0.20 -6.84
N GLY A 334 -25.09 1.09 -7.16
CA GLY A 334 -25.43 1.66 -8.46
C GLY A 334 -24.40 1.34 -9.54
N ALA A 335 -24.73 1.75 -10.77
CA ALA A 335 -23.93 1.41 -11.95
C ALA A 335 -22.52 2.02 -11.94
N HIS A 336 -22.34 3.17 -11.26
CA HIS A 336 -21.09 3.93 -11.27
C HIS A 336 -20.14 3.60 -10.14
N LEU A 337 -20.52 2.73 -9.18
CA LEU A 337 -19.67 2.40 -8.05
C LEU A 337 -18.32 1.82 -8.50
N LEU A 338 -18.32 0.90 -9.48
CA LEU A 338 -17.08 0.26 -9.95
C LEU A 338 -16.17 1.22 -10.74
N ASP A 339 -16.72 2.27 -11.35
CA ASP A 339 -15.92 3.29 -12.06
C ASP A 339 -15.11 4.13 -11.08
N SER A 340 -15.61 4.29 -9.84
CA SER A 340 -14.90 5.02 -8.79
C SER A 340 -13.56 4.38 -8.41
N TYR A 341 -13.33 3.09 -8.68
CA TYR A 341 -12.06 2.43 -8.39
C TYR A 341 -10.88 3.11 -9.12
N THR A 342 -10.99 3.30 -10.42
CA THR A 342 -9.98 4.04 -11.19
C THR A 342 -9.91 5.50 -10.74
N ALA A 343 -11.06 6.16 -10.56
CA ALA A 343 -11.12 7.58 -10.18
C ALA A 343 -10.48 7.88 -8.82
N GLU A 344 -10.44 6.90 -7.92
CA GLU A 344 -9.80 7.01 -6.61
C GLU A 344 -8.33 6.60 -6.64
N ARG A 345 -8.02 5.41 -7.18
CA ARG A 345 -6.70 4.80 -7.02
C ARG A 345 -5.65 5.33 -7.98
N HIS A 346 -6.04 5.64 -9.22
CA HIS A 346 -5.13 6.16 -10.23
C HIS A 346 -4.53 7.54 -9.84
N PRO A 347 -5.30 8.57 -9.44
CA PRO A 347 -4.73 9.86 -9.04
C PRO A 347 -3.86 9.76 -7.79
N VAL A 348 -4.23 8.91 -6.82
CA VAL A 348 -3.42 8.68 -5.62
C VAL A 348 -2.04 8.13 -5.99
N PHE A 349 -1.98 7.16 -6.91
CA PHE A 349 -0.68 6.65 -7.33
C PHE A 349 0.09 7.65 -8.19
N ALA A 350 -0.55 8.40 -9.07
CA ALA A 350 0.09 9.48 -9.84
C ALA A 350 0.77 10.50 -8.91
N SER A 351 0.05 10.97 -7.87
CA SER A 351 0.60 11.87 -6.85
C SER A 351 1.72 11.18 -6.03
N THR A 352 1.57 9.90 -5.66
CA THR A 352 2.64 9.14 -4.97
C THR A 352 3.92 9.10 -5.81
N ARG A 353 3.79 8.85 -7.12
CA ARG A 353 4.91 8.86 -8.06
C ARG A 353 5.57 10.23 -8.14
N ASP A 354 4.79 11.26 -8.42
CA ASP A 354 5.31 12.57 -8.80
C ASP A 354 5.75 13.39 -7.57
N ASP A 355 4.91 13.43 -6.52
CA ASP A 355 5.11 14.30 -5.36
C ASP A 355 6.03 13.69 -4.29
N PHE A 356 6.23 12.36 -4.31
CA PHE A 356 7.05 11.67 -3.30
C PHE A 356 8.26 10.96 -3.90
N ILE A 357 8.10 10.14 -4.95
CA ILE A 357 9.20 9.33 -5.49
C ILE A 357 10.11 10.17 -6.40
N VAL A 358 9.55 10.74 -7.45
CA VAL A 358 10.33 11.54 -8.43
C VAL A 358 10.90 12.78 -7.77
N LYS A 359 10.08 13.48 -6.99
CA LYS A 359 10.51 14.65 -6.22
C LYS A 359 11.71 14.34 -5.30
N SER A 360 11.67 13.23 -4.57
CA SER A 360 12.79 12.84 -3.69
C SER A 360 14.08 12.58 -4.48
N ILE A 361 13.99 11.92 -5.64
CA ILE A 361 15.17 11.70 -6.51
C ILE A 361 15.75 13.01 -6.98
N LEU A 362 14.90 13.97 -7.38
CA LEU A 362 15.34 15.30 -7.85
C LEU A 362 15.94 16.12 -6.72
N GLU A 363 15.33 16.14 -5.54
CA GLU A 363 15.84 16.86 -4.36
C GLU A 363 17.19 16.30 -3.89
N ASP A 364 17.36 14.98 -3.91
CA ASP A 364 18.64 14.34 -3.57
C ASP A 364 19.72 14.67 -4.61
N ARG A 365 19.35 14.67 -5.90
CA ARG A 365 20.26 15.08 -7.00
C ARG A 365 20.70 16.53 -6.87
N ASP A 366 19.74 17.43 -6.71
CA ASP A 366 20.03 18.86 -6.56
C ASP A 366 20.92 19.14 -5.34
N PHE A 367 20.72 18.37 -4.25
CA PHE A 367 21.56 18.46 -3.06
C PHE A 367 23.00 18.04 -3.34
N VAL A 368 23.23 16.85 -3.92
CA VAL A 368 24.60 16.37 -4.16
C VAL A 368 25.35 17.16 -5.25
N ASP A 369 24.61 17.72 -6.20
CA ASP A 369 25.18 18.60 -7.24
C ASP A 369 25.58 19.98 -6.69
N SER A 370 24.77 20.52 -5.76
CA SER A 370 24.96 21.87 -5.22
C SER A 370 25.95 21.91 -4.06
N TYR A 371 25.99 20.88 -3.21
CA TYR A 371 26.75 20.89 -1.96
C TYR A 371 27.72 19.72 -1.89
N HIS A 372 28.97 20.02 -1.54
CA HIS A 372 30.01 19.01 -1.32
C HIS A 372 30.96 19.49 -0.20
N PRO A 373 31.28 18.67 0.81
CA PRO A 373 32.08 19.11 1.96
C PRO A 373 33.50 19.54 1.57
N GLU A 374 34.09 18.92 0.55
CA GLU A 374 35.43 19.29 0.07
C GLU A 374 35.46 20.62 -0.75
N ARG A 375 34.32 21.05 -1.31
CA ARG A 375 34.21 22.30 -2.06
C ARG A 375 33.94 23.49 -1.16
N ASP A 376 32.97 23.36 -0.25
CA ASP A 376 32.60 24.39 0.72
C ASP A 376 31.93 23.71 1.91
N LEU A 377 32.71 23.46 2.94
CA LEU A 377 32.26 22.76 4.16
C LEU A 377 31.12 23.52 4.87
N ALA A 378 31.22 24.84 4.98
CA ALA A 378 30.24 25.64 5.70
C ALA A 378 28.88 25.67 4.97
N ALA A 379 28.88 25.81 3.64
CA ALA A 379 27.65 25.74 2.85
C ALA A 379 27.03 24.35 2.89
N PHE A 380 27.84 23.29 2.83
CA PHE A 380 27.39 21.92 2.94
C PHE A 380 26.74 21.65 4.30
N GLU A 381 27.42 21.98 5.42
CA GLU A 381 26.89 21.77 6.77
C GLU A 381 25.57 22.55 6.99
N ALA A 382 25.50 23.78 6.50
CA ALA A 382 24.27 24.57 6.58
C ALA A 382 23.12 23.93 5.79
N ALA A 383 23.40 23.38 4.61
CA ALA A 383 22.38 22.68 3.80
C ALA A 383 21.99 21.34 4.41
N TRP A 384 22.96 20.55 4.91
CA TRP A 384 22.73 19.29 5.59
C TRP A 384 21.87 19.46 6.85
N ASN A 385 22.21 20.45 7.68
CA ASN A 385 21.45 20.73 8.90
C ASN A 385 20.02 21.19 8.62
N ARG A 386 19.78 21.97 7.55
CA ARG A 386 18.40 22.29 7.12
C ARG A 386 17.63 21.03 6.72
N ARG A 387 18.28 20.11 6.02
CA ARG A 387 17.68 18.83 5.61
C ARG A 387 17.38 17.95 6.82
N ALA A 388 18.34 17.83 7.74
CA ALA A 388 18.21 17.04 8.97
C ALA A 388 17.16 17.62 9.94
N GLY A 389 17.02 18.93 10.01
CA GLY A 389 16.04 19.63 10.85
C GLY A 389 14.68 19.84 10.18
N GLY A 390 14.53 19.44 8.93
CA GLY A 390 13.29 19.57 8.17
C GLY A 390 12.17 18.66 8.69
N ASP A 391 10.94 18.97 8.28
CA ASP A 391 9.82 18.07 8.48
C ASP A 391 10.02 16.84 7.58
N ASP A 392 9.78 15.63 8.13
CA ASP A 392 9.83 14.37 7.38
C ASP A 392 8.62 14.30 6.44
N SER A 393 8.68 15.07 5.33
CA SER A 393 7.57 15.26 4.40
C SER A 393 7.13 13.95 3.75
N LEU A 394 8.05 12.98 3.57
CA LEU A 394 7.75 11.65 3.05
C LEU A 394 6.84 10.84 3.97
N VAL A 395 6.71 11.25 5.24
CA VAL A 395 5.81 10.64 6.22
C VAL A 395 4.65 11.57 6.56
N THR A 396 4.94 12.82 6.94
CA THR A 396 3.93 13.73 7.50
C THR A 396 2.98 14.30 6.45
N GLN A 397 3.42 14.40 5.19
CA GLN A 397 2.61 14.89 4.06
C GLN A 397 2.04 13.75 3.20
N TYR A 398 2.48 12.50 3.38
CA TYR A 398 1.91 11.37 2.66
C TYR A 398 0.58 10.96 3.29
N LEU A 399 -0.50 11.45 2.71
CA LEU A 399 -1.87 11.18 3.14
C LEU A 399 -2.77 10.92 1.92
N PRO A 400 -2.87 9.67 1.43
CA PRO A 400 -3.79 9.31 0.36
C PRO A 400 -5.23 9.70 0.68
N HIS A 401 -5.91 10.35 -0.26
CA HIS A 401 -7.29 10.80 -0.12
C HIS A 401 -8.05 10.74 -1.45
N TYR A 402 -9.38 10.70 -1.37
CA TYR A 402 -10.32 10.53 -2.48
C TYR A 402 -11.25 11.73 -2.62
N GLU A 403 -10.80 12.95 -2.33
CA GLU A 403 -11.64 14.16 -2.38
C GLU A 403 -12.32 14.36 -3.75
N GLY A 404 -11.65 13.97 -4.86
CA GLY A 404 -12.19 14.04 -6.23
C GLY A 404 -13.02 12.83 -6.66
N SER A 405 -13.34 11.93 -5.74
CA SER A 405 -14.11 10.73 -6.06
C SER A 405 -15.58 11.04 -6.35
N PRO A 406 -16.17 10.44 -7.41
CA PRO A 406 -17.60 10.62 -7.72
C PRO A 406 -18.53 10.08 -6.62
N ILE A 407 -18.04 9.18 -5.74
CA ILE A 407 -18.82 8.58 -4.64
C ILE A 407 -18.52 9.23 -3.28
N VAL A 408 -17.91 10.40 -3.28
CA VAL A 408 -17.61 11.20 -2.08
C VAL A 408 -18.36 12.51 -2.15
N CYS A 409 -19.13 12.83 -1.10
CA CYS A 409 -19.87 14.09 -0.99
C CYS A 409 -18.93 15.17 -0.41
N GLY A 410 -17.97 15.59 -1.24
CA GLY A 410 -16.94 16.58 -0.92
C GLY A 410 -17.13 17.92 -1.66
N GLU A 411 -16.08 18.73 -1.69
CA GLU A 411 -16.07 20.00 -2.41
C GLU A 411 -16.05 19.80 -3.93
N ALA A 412 -16.84 20.60 -4.64
CA ALA A 412 -16.88 20.53 -6.10
C ALA A 412 -15.52 20.93 -6.71
N GLY A 413 -15.00 20.08 -7.60
CA GLY A 413 -13.72 20.31 -8.28
C GLY A 413 -12.48 19.88 -7.45
N ALA A 414 -12.68 19.26 -6.29
CA ALA A 414 -11.60 18.63 -5.56
C ALA A 414 -10.93 17.52 -6.39
N VAL A 415 -9.67 17.22 -6.12
CA VAL A 415 -8.87 16.20 -6.81
C VAL A 415 -8.32 15.21 -5.80
N SER A 416 -8.43 13.92 -6.10
CA SER A 416 -7.82 12.86 -5.30
C SER A 416 -6.30 12.87 -5.47
N GLY A 417 -5.57 12.50 -4.41
CA GLY A 417 -4.11 12.50 -4.43
C GLY A 417 -3.50 11.81 -3.21
N ALA A 418 -2.19 11.97 -3.04
CA ALA A 418 -1.46 11.40 -1.91
C ALA A 418 -0.87 12.47 -0.98
N THR A 419 -0.95 13.75 -1.35
CA THR A 419 -0.41 14.86 -0.57
C THR A 419 -1.46 15.46 0.34
N GLY A 420 -1.22 15.46 1.65
CA GLY A 420 -2.16 16.02 2.61
C GLY A 420 -1.52 16.35 3.94
N ARG A 421 -2.35 16.66 4.92
CA ARG A 421 -1.95 16.89 6.31
C ARG A 421 -2.81 16.03 7.21
N HIS A 422 -2.16 15.18 8.00
CA HIS A 422 -2.83 14.37 9.02
C HIS A 422 -3.56 15.25 10.04
N GLY A 423 -4.73 14.81 10.47
CA GLY A 423 -5.55 15.51 11.44
C GLY A 423 -6.76 14.66 11.83
N PHE A 424 -7.47 15.10 12.88
CA PHE A 424 -8.68 14.40 13.34
C PHE A 424 -9.96 14.97 12.75
N THR A 425 -9.92 16.17 12.14
CA THR A 425 -11.10 16.76 11.52
C THR A 425 -11.63 15.85 10.41
N ALA A 426 -12.90 15.48 10.49
CA ALA A 426 -13.56 14.67 9.50
C ALA A 426 -13.70 15.43 8.17
N ARG A 427 -13.12 14.90 7.11
CA ARG A 427 -13.20 15.47 5.76
C ARG A 427 -13.61 14.37 4.78
N ALA A 428 -14.60 14.68 3.96
CA ALA A 428 -15.04 13.75 2.91
C ALA A 428 -13.86 13.38 1.98
N GLY A 429 -13.72 12.12 1.65
CA GLY A 429 -12.62 11.59 0.86
C GLY A 429 -11.36 11.25 1.66
N HIS A 430 -11.28 11.58 2.94
CA HIS A 430 -10.15 11.24 3.80
C HIS A 430 -10.40 9.98 4.63
N HIS A 431 -9.32 9.31 5.01
CA HIS A 431 -9.35 8.26 6.01
C HIS A 431 -9.87 8.80 7.35
N LEU A 432 -10.77 8.06 8.00
CA LEU A 432 -11.22 8.40 9.35
C LEU A 432 -10.09 8.11 10.34
N ALA A 433 -9.53 9.16 10.95
CA ALA A 433 -8.57 9.00 12.04
C ALA A 433 -9.32 8.52 13.30
N PRO A 434 -9.10 7.28 13.78
CA PRO A 434 -9.86 6.72 14.89
C PRO A 434 -9.49 7.38 16.22
N ARG A 435 -10.43 7.38 17.16
CA ARG A 435 -10.22 7.87 18.51
C ARG A 435 -10.72 6.83 19.53
N PRO A 436 -10.01 6.65 20.64
CA PRO A 436 -10.54 5.85 21.74
C PRO A 436 -11.81 6.49 22.29
N LEU A 437 -12.77 5.68 22.67
CA LEU A 437 -14.00 6.09 23.33
C LEU A 437 -13.80 6.17 24.85
N PRO A 438 -14.70 6.89 25.59
CA PRO A 438 -14.57 7.05 27.04
C PRO A 438 -14.57 5.73 27.85
N ASP A 439 -15.16 4.68 27.31
CA ASP A 439 -15.20 3.33 27.89
C ASP A 439 -14.03 2.44 27.47
N GLU A 440 -12.96 3.02 26.93
CA GLU A 440 -11.78 2.35 26.41
C GLU A 440 -12.04 1.46 25.18
N GLN A 441 -13.25 1.47 24.60
CA GLN A 441 -13.52 0.84 23.33
C GLN A 441 -12.78 1.58 22.20
N ASP A 442 -12.39 0.87 21.18
CA ASP A 442 -11.79 1.47 19.99
C ASP A 442 -12.87 1.72 18.93
N LEU A 443 -13.05 2.97 18.54
CA LEU A 443 -13.99 3.33 17.47
C LEU A 443 -13.79 2.48 16.21
N TRP A 444 -12.55 2.10 15.92
CA TRP A 444 -12.23 1.24 14.78
C TRP A 444 -12.95 -0.11 14.82
N ASP A 445 -13.04 -0.74 15.98
CA ASP A 445 -13.69 -2.06 16.14
C ASP A 445 -15.21 -1.97 16.05
N MET A 446 -15.77 -0.78 16.18
CA MET A 446 -17.21 -0.52 16.05
C MET A 446 -17.63 -0.23 14.61
N LEU A 447 -16.69 0.01 13.69
CA LEU A 447 -17.03 0.21 12.28
C LEU A 447 -17.51 -1.11 11.67
N GLY A 448 -18.72 -1.10 11.11
CA GLY A 448 -19.33 -2.28 10.50
C GLY A 448 -18.69 -2.69 9.15
N PRO A 449 -19.03 -3.86 8.63
CA PRO A 449 -18.54 -4.34 7.34
C PRO A 449 -19.15 -3.57 6.16
N GLY A 450 -20.26 -2.84 6.37
CA GLY A 450 -20.91 -1.94 5.42
C GLY A 450 -20.55 -0.47 5.68
N PHE A 451 -21.49 0.41 5.36
CA PHE A 451 -21.40 1.81 5.80
C PHE A 451 -21.61 1.92 7.30
N THR A 452 -20.98 2.92 7.93
CA THR A 452 -21.23 3.26 9.32
C THR A 452 -21.56 4.75 9.42
N LEU A 453 -22.70 5.10 9.99
CA LEU A 453 -23.07 6.48 10.33
C LEU A 453 -22.65 6.75 11.78
N LEU A 454 -21.73 7.67 11.98
CA LEU A 454 -21.40 8.21 13.30
C LEU A 454 -22.30 9.42 13.55
N ASP A 455 -23.24 9.29 14.48
CA ASP A 455 -24.08 10.40 14.97
C ASP A 455 -23.45 10.96 16.25
N LEU A 456 -22.84 12.15 16.14
CA LEU A 456 -22.12 12.79 17.25
C LEU A 456 -23.03 13.72 18.09
N THR A 457 -24.33 13.75 17.78
CA THR A 457 -25.32 14.62 18.42
C THR A 457 -26.51 13.89 19.02
N GLY A 458 -26.67 12.58 18.78
CA GLY A 458 -27.82 11.80 19.22
C GLY A 458 -29.12 12.19 18.50
N ASN A 459 -29.02 12.56 17.21
CA ASN A 459 -30.16 13.05 16.45
C ASN A 459 -30.98 11.88 15.87
N ALA A 460 -32.03 11.48 16.59
CA ALA A 460 -32.90 10.38 16.18
C ALA A 460 -33.60 10.62 14.81
N ASP A 461 -33.75 11.87 14.37
CA ASP A 461 -34.30 12.16 13.04
C ASP A 461 -33.29 11.87 11.94
N LEU A 462 -32.02 12.24 12.14
CA LEU A 462 -30.92 11.87 11.25
C LEU A 462 -30.87 10.35 11.08
N GLN A 463 -30.85 9.59 12.19
CA GLN A 463 -30.80 8.13 12.17
C GLN A 463 -31.96 7.54 11.37
N ARG A 464 -33.20 8.03 11.58
CA ARG A 464 -34.36 7.58 10.80
C ARG A 464 -34.27 7.88 9.31
N ARG A 465 -33.72 9.05 8.92
CA ARG A 465 -33.54 9.43 7.48
C ARG A 465 -32.54 8.51 6.80
N PHE A 466 -31.41 8.21 7.42
CA PHE A 466 -30.42 7.27 6.86
C PHE A 466 -30.95 5.84 6.81
N ASP A 467 -31.65 5.38 7.83
CA ASP A 467 -32.35 4.09 7.82
C ASP A 467 -33.36 3.98 6.67
N ALA A 468 -34.15 5.02 6.46
CA ALA A 468 -35.14 5.07 5.37
C ALA A 468 -34.49 5.07 3.97
N ALA A 469 -33.28 5.64 3.84
CA ALA A 469 -32.53 5.67 2.59
C ALA A 469 -31.86 4.32 2.27
N THR A 470 -31.51 3.52 3.26
CA THR A 470 -30.69 2.30 3.10
C THR A 470 -31.49 1.01 3.17
N LYS A 471 -32.37 0.84 4.17
CA LYS A 471 -33.09 -0.42 4.45
C LYS A 471 -33.91 -0.96 3.25
N PRO A 472 -34.71 -0.14 2.52
CA PRO A 472 -35.48 -0.62 1.39
C PRO A 472 -34.63 -1.16 0.23
N ARG A 473 -33.36 -0.74 0.17
CA ARG A 473 -32.38 -1.10 -0.89
C ARG A 473 -31.42 -2.21 -0.46
N GLY A 474 -31.53 -2.69 0.78
CA GLY A 474 -30.63 -3.69 1.33
C GLY A 474 -29.18 -3.21 1.50
N ILE A 475 -28.97 -1.89 1.57
CA ILE A 475 -27.63 -1.30 1.78
C ILE A 475 -27.24 -1.52 3.23
N PRO A 476 -26.11 -2.21 3.52
CA PRO A 476 -25.66 -2.41 4.89
C PRO A 476 -25.25 -1.09 5.54
N LEU A 477 -25.94 -0.70 6.61
CA LEU A 477 -25.64 0.50 7.39
C LEU A 477 -25.70 0.16 8.88
N GLU A 478 -24.59 0.45 9.57
CA GLU A 478 -24.52 0.52 11.03
C GLU A 478 -24.70 1.98 11.47
N ILE A 479 -25.44 2.22 12.56
CA ILE A 479 -25.60 3.57 13.12
C ILE A 479 -25.05 3.55 14.54
N LEU A 480 -24.05 4.38 14.80
CA LEU A 480 -23.42 4.55 16.11
C LEU A 480 -23.85 5.89 16.69
N ASP A 481 -24.61 5.86 17.80
CA ASP A 481 -24.90 7.05 18.60
C ASP A 481 -23.71 7.32 19.52
N LEU A 482 -22.98 8.38 19.22
CA LEU A 482 -21.75 8.78 19.92
C LEU A 482 -21.87 10.18 20.55
N ALA A 483 -23.08 10.64 20.85
CA ALA A 483 -23.33 11.97 21.46
C ALA A 483 -22.56 12.15 22.78
N GLU A 484 -22.50 11.11 23.61
CA GLU A 484 -21.82 11.13 24.90
C GLU A 484 -20.29 10.91 24.79
N ALA A 485 -19.76 10.56 23.59
CA ALA A 485 -18.34 10.28 23.39
C ALA A 485 -17.45 11.54 23.34
N GLY A 486 -18.04 12.74 23.26
CA GLY A 486 -17.31 14.00 23.23
C GLY A 486 -16.50 14.25 21.95
N LEU A 487 -16.79 13.52 20.86
CA LEU A 487 -16.01 13.52 19.60
C LEU A 487 -16.40 14.68 18.66
N LEU A 488 -17.52 15.35 18.89
CA LEU A 488 -18.02 16.44 18.05
C LEU A 488 -16.96 17.52 17.79
N LYS A 489 -16.28 17.97 18.84
CA LYS A 489 -15.22 18.99 18.72
C LYS A 489 -14.00 18.47 17.99
N THR A 490 -13.67 17.21 18.17
CA THR A 490 -12.49 16.57 17.56
C THR A 490 -12.67 16.41 16.06
N TYR A 491 -13.81 15.90 15.64
CA TYR A 491 -14.10 15.65 14.22
C TYR A 491 -14.64 16.92 13.50
N GLY A 492 -15.18 17.88 14.23
CA GLY A 492 -15.69 19.14 13.64
C GLY A 492 -16.93 18.97 12.76
N ALA A 493 -17.65 17.87 12.89
CA ALA A 493 -18.88 17.55 12.16
C ALA A 493 -19.91 16.97 13.13
N GLU A 494 -21.20 17.18 12.88
CA GLU A 494 -22.29 16.61 13.68
C GLU A 494 -22.58 15.15 13.35
N ALA A 495 -22.33 14.78 12.09
CA ALA A 495 -22.47 13.41 11.62
C ALA A 495 -21.45 13.08 10.52
N ILE A 496 -21.05 11.79 10.45
CA ILE A 496 -20.04 11.30 9.52
C ILE A 496 -20.51 9.96 8.95
N LEU A 497 -20.58 9.86 7.62
CA LEU A 497 -20.81 8.58 6.94
C LEU A 497 -19.46 7.97 6.52
N VAL A 498 -19.12 6.84 7.12
CA VAL A 498 -17.87 6.11 6.89
C VAL A 498 -18.14 4.94 5.93
N ARG A 499 -17.29 4.77 4.92
CA ARG A 499 -17.34 3.68 3.92
C ARG A 499 -16.78 2.38 4.50
N PRO A 500 -17.07 1.23 3.86
CA PRO A 500 -16.50 -0.06 4.27
C PRO A 500 -14.96 -0.11 4.31
N ASP A 501 -14.26 0.72 3.50
CA ASP A 501 -12.80 0.85 3.48
C ASP A 501 -12.27 1.91 4.44
N HIS A 502 -13.13 2.44 5.33
CA HIS A 502 -12.85 3.41 6.37
C HIS A 502 -12.48 4.82 5.88
N PHE A 503 -12.78 5.13 4.62
CA PHE A 503 -12.78 6.50 4.14
C PHE A 503 -14.13 7.17 4.42
N ILE A 504 -14.12 8.48 4.61
CA ILE A 504 -15.32 9.28 4.88
C ILE A 504 -16.01 9.55 3.54
N ALA A 505 -17.25 9.07 3.37
CA ALA A 505 -18.07 9.41 2.23
C ALA A 505 -18.67 10.81 2.35
N TRP A 506 -19.05 11.20 3.58
CA TRP A 506 -19.67 12.48 3.90
C TRP A 506 -19.42 12.85 5.36
N ALA A 507 -19.28 14.15 5.63
CA ALA A 507 -19.25 14.71 6.96
C ALA A 507 -19.97 16.08 6.95
N GLY A 508 -20.85 16.35 7.92
CA GLY A 508 -21.61 17.60 7.90
C GLY A 508 -22.58 17.78 9.05
N SER A 509 -23.58 18.68 8.82
CA SER A 509 -24.65 18.96 9.79
C SER A 509 -25.69 17.84 9.79
N ALA A 510 -26.13 17.46 10.99
CA ALA A 510 -27.17 16.45 11.20
C ALA A 510 -28.56 16.92 10.76
N ASN A 511 -28.85 18.23 10.80
CA ASN A 511 -30.18 18.76 10.55
C ASN A 511 -30.46 19.00 9.06
N ASP A 512 -29.44 19.46 8.29
CA ASP A 512 -29.63 19.99 6.93
C ASP A 512 -29.10 19.04 5.85
N CYS A 513 -28.87 17.73 6.14
CA CYS A 513 -28.37 16.79 5.17
C CYS A 513 -29.48 16.09 4.38
N ASP A 514 -29.26 15.88 3.09
CA ASP A 514 -30.04 14.98 2.24
C ASP A 514 -29.51 13.55 2.34
N ALA A 515 -30.04 12.77 3.31
CA ALA A 515 -29.58 11.40 3.55
C ALA A 515 -29.72 10.49 2.31
N THR A 516 -30.79 10.69 1.50
CA THR A 516 -31.01 9.92 0.28
C THR A 516 -29.97 10.25 -0.78
N GLY A 517 -29.74 11.53 -1.07
CA GLY A 517 -28.74 11.96 -2.02
C GLY A 517 -27.30 11.58 -1.61
N ILE A 518 -26.98 11.63 -0.30
CA ILE A 518 -25.69 11.18 0.23
C ILE A 518 -25.50 9.68 -0.01
N ILE A 519 -26.50 8.85 0.28
CA ILE A 519 -26.44 7.40 0.06
C ILE A 519 -26.38 7.06 -1.43
N ASP A 520 -27.17 7.74 -2.26
CA ASP A 520 -27.15 7.57 -3.73
C ASP A 520 -25.73 7.82 -4.26
N GLN A 521 -25.14 8.94 -3.89
CA GLN A 521 -23.77 9.26 -4.30
C GLN A 521 -22.77 8.23 -3.75
N ALA A 522 -22.82 7.90 -2.46
CA ALA A 522 -21.86 6.98 -1.82
C ALA A 522 -21.94 5.54 -2.38
N THR A 523 -23.09 5.15 -2.95
CA THR A 523 -23.30 3.85 -3.60
C THR A 523 -23.17 3.87 -5.11
N GLY A 524 -22.93 5.04 -5.73
CA GLY A 524 -22.80 5.20 -7.18
C GLY A 524 -24.12 4.99 -7.93
N ALA A 525 -25.27 5.34 -7.34
CA ALA A 525 -26.60 5.18 -7.90
C ALA A 525 -26.94 6.24 -8.96
#